data_4d63aaa5362fb33552cbb2302b9a04e1
#
_entry.id   4d63aaa5362fb33552cbb2302b9a04e1
#
_cell.length_a   1.000
_cell.length_b   1.000
_cell.length_c   1.000
_cell.angle_alpha   90.00
_cell.angle_beta   90.00
_cell.angle_gamma   90.00
#
_symmetry.space_group_name_H-M   'P 1'
#
loop_
_entity.id
_entity.type
_entity.pdbx_description
1 polymer ?
#
loop_
_entity_poly.entity_id
_entity_poly.type
_entity_poly.pdbx_seq_one_letter_code
_entity_poly.pdbx_strand_id
1 'polypeptide(L)'
;AAVQAMADGDTVRILLTTLPRLPGGAPRLLIGGWPQVLRDGVNVAGDAATVEGTISRNAEVRHPRSAIGYSRDRRYLWLFTVDGRSATSVGMTLVEMADVLRARGVWDAMNFDGGGSTAMVIDGRLVNAPSDPTGERAVGNVLMITHRPSSRSSRSVP
;
A
#
# COMPACT_ATOMS: atom_id res chain seq x y z
N ALA A 1 17.95 10.69 -24.54
CA ALA A 1 18.34 11.58 -25.67
C ALA A 1 17.21 12.52 -26.10
N ALA A 2 15.95 12.08 -26.15
CA ALA A 2 14.83 12.95 -26.58
C ALA A 2 14.50 14.08 -25.59
N VAL A 3 14.60 13.84 -24.29
CA VAL A 3 14.31 14.83 -23.24
C VAL A 3 15.36 15.94 -23.16
N GLN A 4 16.61 15.66 -23.53
CA GLN A 4 17.69 16.62 -23.50
C GLN A 4 17.65 17.68 -24.66
N ALA A 5 16.79 17.45 -25.64
CA ALA A 5 16.63 18.36 -26.79
C ALA A 5 15.39 19.27 -26.64
N MET A 6 14.71 19.26 -25.48
CA MET A 6 13.50 20.04 -25.25
C MET A 6 13.85 21.46 -24.80
N ALA A 7 13.07 22.43 -25.27
CA ALA A 7 13.16 23.83 -24.91
C ALA A 7 11.98 24.25 -23.99
N ASP A 8 12.16 25.38 -23.32
CA ASP A 8 11.08 25.99 -22.55
C ASP A 8 9.89 26.34 -23.44
N GLY A 9 8.71 25.85 -23.08
CA GLY A 9 7.48 26.02 -23.85
C GLY A 9 7.08 24.81 -24.70
N ASP A 10 7.93 23.79 -24.82
CA ASP A 10 7.58 22.56 -25.53
C ASP A 10 6.45 21.80 -24.86
N THR A 11 5.56 21.25 -25.67
CA THR A 11 4.46 20.42 -25.18
C THR A 11 4.87 18.95 -25.17
N VAL A 12 4.80 18.33 -24.00
CA VAL A 12 5.07 16.90 -23.81
C VAL A 12 3.80 16.13 -23.66
N ARG A 13 3.63 15.04 -24.43
CA ARG A 13 2.57 14.07 -24.21
C ARG A 13 3.16 12.82 -23.56
N ILE A 14 2.79 12.54 -22.31
CA ILE A 14 3.18 11.34 -21.61
C ILE A 14 2.06 10.30 -21.77
N LEU A 15 2.40 9.13 -22.33
CA LEU A 15 1.49 7.99 -22.45
C LEU A 15 1.94 6.91 -21.46
N LEU A 16 1.10 6.62 -20.47
CA LEU A 16 1.34 5.53 -19.52
C LEU A 16 0.52 4.32 -19.92
N THR A 17 1.18 3.18 -20.07
CA THR A 17 0.52 1.90 -20.32
C THR A 17 1.00 0.88 -19.31
N THR A 18 0.12 -0.07 -18.95
CA THR A 18 0.48 -1.20 -18.09
C THR A 18 0.77 -2.44 -18.94
N LEU A 19 1.76 -3.23 -18.54
CA LEU A 19 2.03 -4.55 -19.10
C LEU A 19 2.02 -5.58 -17.95
N PRO A 20 1.11 -6.57 -17.98
CA PRO A 20 0.03 -6.75 -18.98
C PRO A 20 -1.01 -5.63 -18.90
N ARG A 21 -1.80 -5.47 -19.96
CA ARG A 21 -2.94 -4.53 -19.96
C ARG A 21 -3.94 -4.94 -18.88
N LEU A 22 -4.30 -4.00 -18.02
CA LEU A 22 -5.29 -4.26 -16.98
C LEU A 22 -6.71 -4.34 -17.56
N PRO A 23 -7.54 -5.29 -17.11
CA PRO A 23 -8.95 -5.34 -17.50
C PRO A 23 -9.68 -4.09 -17.01
N GLY A 24 -10.61 -3.56 -17.81
CA GLY A 24 -11.42 -2.39 -17.44
C GLY A 24 -10.86 -1.03 -17.88
N GLY A 25 -9.78 -1.01 -18.67
CA GLY A 25 -9.22 0.23 -19.23
C GLY A 25 -8.10 0.85 -18.39
N ALA A 26 -7.85 2.14 -18.57
CA ALA A 26 -6.80 2.84 -17.83
C ALA A 26 -7.13 2.94 -16.33
N PRO A 27 -6.22 2.53 -15.43
CA PRO A 27 -6.45 2.62 -14.00
C PRO A 27 -6.52 4.08 -13.56
N ARG A 28 -7.42 4.38 -12.63
CA ARG A 28 -7.52 5.72 -12.03
C ARG A 28 -6.44 5.99 -10.99
N LEU A 29 -5.94 4.93 -10.38
CA LEU A 29 -4.89 4.96 -9.38
C LEU A 29 -4.02 3.71 -9.56
N LEU A 30 -2.71 3.90 -9.52
CA LEU A 30 -1.72 2.83 -9.42
C LEU A 30 -0.86 3.10 -8.20
N ILE A 31 -0.68 2.10 -7.38
CA ILE A 31 0.19 2.15 -6.22
C ILE A 31 1.12 0.94 -6.27
N GLY A 32 2.41 1.20 -6.07
CA GLY A 32 3.42 0.15 -6.01
C GLY A 32 3.54 -0.43 -4.62
N GLY A 33 3.86 -1.72 -4.55
CA GLY A 33 4.19 -2.43 -3.33
C GLY A 33 4.95 -3.70 -3.66
N TRP A 34 5.53 -4.33 -2.65
CA TRP A 34 6.21 -5.61 -2.78
C TRP A 34 6.34 -6.28 -1.41
N PRO A 35 6.13 -7.58 -1.36
CA PRO A 35 5.51 -8.44 -2.37
C PRO A 35 4.00 -8.55 -2.17
N GLN A 36 3.31 -9.26 -3.07
CA GLN A 36 1.99 -9.79 -2.78
C GLN A 36 2.12 -10.83 -1.67
N VAL A 37 1.35 -10.66 -0.59
CA VAL A 37 1.44 -11.54 0.58
C VAL A 37 0.25 -12.49 0.72
N LEU A 38 -0.92 -12.10 0.20
CA LEU A 38 -2.07 -12.97 0.02
C LEU A 38 -2.54 -12.95 -1.43
N ARG A 39 -2.86 -14.12 -1.96
CA ARG A 39 -3.48 -14.33 -3.28
C ARG A 39 -4.57 -15.36 -3.16
N ASP A 40 -5.79 -14.99 -3.55
CA ASP A 40 -6.96 -15.89 -3.49
C ASP A 40 -7.15 -16.57 -2.12
N GLY A 41 -6.89 -15.84 -1.03
CA GLY A 41 -6.97 -16.36 0.33
C GLY A 41 -5.79 -17.25 0.75
N VAL A 42 -4.77 -17.40 -0.08
CA VAL A 42 -3.57 -18.20 0.20
C VAL A 42 -2.42 -17.29 0.61
N ASN A 43 -1.69 -17.67 1.66
CA ASN A 43 -0.44 -16.99 2.04
C ASN A 43 0.65 -17.37 1.04
N VAL A 44 1.10 -16.38 0.24
CA VAL A 44 2.15 -16.54 -0.78
C VAL A 44 3.42 -15.78 -0.42
N ALA A 45 3.48 -15.23 0.79
CA ALA A 45 4.60 -14.39 1.23
C ALA A 45 5.95 -15.15 1.28
N GLY A 46 5.91 -16.47 1.53
CA GLY A 46 7.12 -17.31 1.55
C GLY A 46 7.80 -17.47 0.18
N ASP A 47 7.01 -17.40 -0.89
CA ASP A 47 7.50 -17.60 -2.27
C ASP A 47 7.78 -16.28 -3.00
N ALA A 48 7.60 -15.16 -2.33
CA ALA A 48 7.65 -13.82 -2.92
C ALA A 48 8.97 -13.55 -3.69
N ALA A 49 10.11 -13.91 -3.10
CA ALA A 49 11.41 -13.69 -3.72
C ALA A 49 11.58 -14.49 -5.03
N THR A 50 10.99 -15.68 -5.11
CA THR A 50 11.05 -16.55 -6.30
C THR A 50 10.08 -16.11 -7.37
N VAL A 51 8.85 -15.75 -6.98
CA VAL A 51 7.76 -15.44 -7.92
C VAL A 51 7.87 -14.01 -8.46
N GLU A 52 8.28 -13.06 -7.63
CA GLU A 52 8.32 -11.63 -8.00
C GLU A 52 9.74 -11.13 -8.27
N GLY A 53 10.74 -12.00 -8.22
CA GLY A 53 12.11 -11.73 -8.68
C GLY A 53 12.90 -10.73 -7.82
N THR A 54 12.50 -10.51 -6.56
CA THR A 54 13.18 -9.56 -5.68
C THR A 54 13.92 -10.26 -4.56
N ILE A 55 15.17 -9.90 -4.39
CA ILE A 55 16.05 -10.47 -3.37
C ILE A 55 16.05 -9.54 -2.15
N SER A 56 15.07 -9.64 -1.30
CA SER A 56 15.10 -8.94 -0.03
C SER A 56 14.98 -9.91 1.13
N ARG A 57 16.04 -10.04 1.92
CA ARG A 57 16.02 -10.77 3.20
C ARG A 57 15.06 -10.13 4.22
N ASN A 58 14.59 -8.93 3.96
CA ASN A 58 13.60 -8.25 4.79
C ASN A 58 12.26 -8.99 4.87
N ALA A 59 11.97 -9.91 3.96
CA ALA A 59 10.77 -10.74 4.02
C ALA A 59 10.75 -11.68 5.24
N GLU A 60 11.91 -12.22 5.60
CA GLU A 60 12.09 -13.23 6.64
C GLU A 60 12.38 -12.61 8.02
N VAL A 61 12.69 -11.32 8.08
CA VAL A 61 13.01 -10.62 9.32
C VAL A 61 11.80 -9.84 9.81
N ARG A 62 11.63 -9.80 11.13
CA ARG A 62 10.57 -9.00 11.75
C ARG A 62 10.89 -7.52 11.69
N HIS A 63 9.95 -6.77 11.11
CA HIS A 63 10.01 -5.32 10.96
C HIS A 63 8.63 -4.71 11.21
N PRO A 64 8.56 -3.39 11.47
CA PRO A 64 7.31 -2.66 11.24
C PRO A 64 6.85 -2.88 9.80
N ARG A 65 5.54 -3.09 9.60
CA ARG A 65 4.96 -3.39 8.29
C ARG A 65 3.75 -2.51 8.00
N SER A 66 3.57 -2.26 6.71
CA SER A 66 2.34 -1.67 6.18
C SER A 66 1.81 -2.56 5.08
N ALA A 67 0.51 -2.75 5.02
CA ALA A 67 -0.12 -3.55 3.96
C ALA A 67 -1.50 -3.01 3.61
N ILE A 68 -1.91 -3.32 2.39
CA ILE A 68 -3.27 -3.13 1.90
C ILE A 68 -3.83 -4.47 1.44
N GLY A 69 -5.13 -4.67 1.66
CA GLY A 69 -5.80 -5.87 1.16
C GLY A 69 -7.30 -5.66 1.05
N TYR A 70 -7.97 -6.61 0.43
CA TYR A 70 -9.43 -6.56 0.30
C TYR A 70 -10.06 -7.94 0.54
N SER A 71 -11.33 -7.93 0.92
CA SER A 71 -12.14 -9.13 1.09
C SER A 71 -12.47 -9.79 -0.25
N ARG A 72 -12.84 -11.07 -0.26
CA ARG A 72 -13.19 -11.83 -1.45
C ARG A 72 -14.31 -11.17 -2.27
N ASP A 73 -15.30 -10.62 -1.60
CA ASP A 73 -16.44 -9.92 -2.22
C ASP A 73 -16.14 -8.46 -2.56
N ARG A 74 -14.89 -7.98 -2.31
CA ARG A 74 -14.40 -6.61 -2.54
C ARG A 74 -15.21 -5.51 -1.84
N ARG A 75 -15.95 -5.85 -0.79
CA ARG A 75 -16.72 -4.86 -0.03
C ARG A 75 -15.92 -4.19 1.07
N TYR A 76 -14.84 -4.81 1.52
CA TYR A 76 -13.97 -4.30 2.57
C TYR A 76 -12.56 -4.09 2.03
N LEU A 77 -12.03 -2.90 2.28
CA LEU A 77 -10.62 -2.56 2.09
C LEU A 77 -9.96 -2.57 3.47
N TRP A 78 -8.85 -3.26 3.57
CA TRP A 78 -8.05 -3.34 4.78
C TRP A 78 -6.78 -2.51 4.61
N LEU A 79 -6.58 -1.56 5.52
CA LEU A 79 -5.31 -0.89 5.72
C LEU A 79 -4.73 -1.45 7.00
N PHE A 80 -3.51 -1.91 6.94
CA PHE A 80 -2.87 -2.63 8.04
C PHE A 80 -1.50 -2.04 8.32
N THR A 81 -1.22 -1.82 9.61
CA THR A 81 0.11 -1.51 10.11
C THR A 81 0.42 -2.39 11.30
N VAL A 82 1.68 -2.72 11.47
CA VAL A 82 2.22 -3.32 12.68
C VAL A 82 3.47 -2.57 13.09
N ASP A 83 3.53 -2.18 14.34
CA ASP A 83 4.72 -1.57 14.93
C ASP A 83 5.84 -2.60 15.10
N GLY A 84 7.05 -2.14 15.26
CA GLY A 84 8.18 -3.02 15.49
C GLY A 84 9.43 -2.25 15.92
N ARG A 85 10.53 -2.97 16.09
CA ARG A 85 11.80 -2.41 16.53
C ARG A 85 11.71 -1.71 17.89
N SER A 86 10.77 -2.11 18.74
CA SER A 86 10.55 -1.52 20.05
C SER A 86 10.44 -2.61 21.13
N ALA A 87 10.49 -2.20 22.40
CA ALA A 87 10.33 -3.11 23.53
C ALA A 87 8.91 -3.71 23.61
N THR A 88 7.91 -3.04 23.03
CA THR A 88 6.50 -3.47 23.06
C THR A 88 6.07 -4.21 21.79
N SER A 89 6.83 -4.10 20.70
CA SER A 89 6.56 -4.78 19.44
C SER A 89 7.87 -5.07 18.69
N VAL A 90 8.08 -6.31 18.35
CA VAL A 90 9.22 -6.72 17.51
C VAL A 90 8.92 -6.60 16.00
N GLY A 91 7.66 -6.40 15.64
CA GLY A 91 7.20 -6.42 14.25
C GLY A 91 6.84 -7.83 13.78
N MET A 92 6.67 -7.97 12.46
CA MET A 92 6.29 -9.23 11.82
C MET A 92 7.18 -9.52 10.62
N THR A 93 7.40 -10.82 10.33
CA THR A 93 7.80 -11.28 8.99
C THR A 93 6.64 -11.10 8.02
N LEU A 94 6.88 -11.20 6.73
CA LEU A 94 5.81 -11.12 5.74
C LEU A 94 4.84 -12.31 5.84
N VAL A 95 5.34 -13.49 6.16
CA VAL A 95 4.52 -14.70 6.36
C VAL A 95 3.59 -14.53 7.55
N GLU A 96 4.10 -14.08 8.70
CA GLU A 96 3.30 -13.82 9.89
C GLU A 96 2.21 -12.77 9.63
N MET A 97 2.56 -11.69 8.93
CA MET A 97 1.60 -10.64 8.56
C MET A 97 0.49 -11.18 7.65
N ALA A 98 0.86 -11.99 6.65
CA ALA A 98 -0.10 -12.62 5.75
C ALA A 98 -1.07 -13.55 6.49
N ASP A 99 -0.58 -14.34 7.46
CA ASP A 99 -1.45 -15.21 8.27
C ASP A 99 -2.41 -14.41 9.13
N VAL A 100 -1.96 -13.31 9.73
CA VAL A 100 -2.82 -12.40 10.50
C VAL A 100 -3.90 -11.76 9.63
N LEU A 101 -3.54 -11.30 8.42
CA LEU A 101 -4.50 -10.72 7.47
C LEU A 101 -5.51 -11.77 7.00
N ARG A 102 -5.05 -12.97 6.66
CA ARG A 102 -5.92 -14.10 6.26
C ARG A 102 -6.92 -14.46 7.35
N ALA A 103 -6.47 -14.54 8.60
CA ALA A 103 -7.33 -14.82 9.74
C ALA A 103 -8.42 -13.76 9.96
N ARG A 104 -8.26 -12.55 9.43
CA ARG A 104 -9.24 -11.47 9.44
C ARG A 104 -10.15 -11.41 8.21
N GLY A 105 -10.05 -12.39 7.30
CA GLY A 105 -10.89 -12.47 6.10
C GLY A 105 -10.37 -11.65 4.91
N VAL A 106 -9.11 -11.21 4.96
CA VAL A 106 -8.47 -10.60 3.79
C VAL A 106 -8.20 -11.68 2.77
N TRP A 107 -8.56 -11.41 1.51
CA TRP A 107 -8.47 -12.36 0.41
C TRP A 107 -7.23 -12.15 -0.45
N ASP A 108 -7.00 -10.91 -0.86
CA ASP A 108 -5.76 -10.50 -1.52
C ASP A 108 -5.11 -9.37 -0.74
N ALA A 109 -3.79 -9.40 -0.62
CA ALA A 109 -3.05 -8.36 0.07
C ALA A 109 -1.65 -8.17 -0.50
N MET A 110 -1.18 -6.92 -0.43
CA MET A 110 0.15 -6.51 -0.83
C MET A 110 0.84 -5.75 0.30
N ASN A 111 2.11 -6.06 0.53
CA ASN A 111 2.95 -5.32 1.45
C ASN A 111 3.40 -4.00 0.80
N PHE A 112 3.44 -2.95 1.59
CA PHE A 112 3.99 -1.65 1.23
C PHE A 112 5.35 -1.43 1.90
N ASP A 113 5.91 -0.24 1.70
CA ASP A 113 7.08 0.18 2.46
C ASP A 113 6.81 0.10 3.97
N GLY A 114 7.79 -0.34 4.71
CA GLY A 114 7.71 -0.64 6.13
C GLY A 114 8.81 0.05 6.92
N GLY A 115 9.18 -0.56 8.05
CA GLY A 115 10.22 0.02 8.91
C GLY A 115 9.84 1.40 9.42
N GLY A 116 10.72 2.38 9.28
CA GLY A 116 10.48 3.76 9.69
C GLY A 116 9.38 4.47 8.90
N SER A 117 9.02 3.96 7.71
CA SER A 117 7.93 4.50 6.88
C SER A 117 6.55 4.01 7.30
N THR A 118 6.48 3.09 8.28
CA THR A 118 5.18 2.59 8.79
C THR A 118 4.52 3.66 9.64
N ALA A 119 3.53 4.33 9.08
CA ALA A 119 2.71 5.31 9.77
C ALA A 119 1.25 5.21 9.33
N MET A 120 0.33 5.31 10.28
CA MET A 120 -1.11 5.35 10.03
C MET A 120 -1.74 6.51 10.78
N VAL A 121 -2.42 7.36 10.04
CA VAL A 121 -3.13 8.52 10.57
C VAL A 121 -4.62 8.34 10.33
N ILE A 122 -5.43 8.47 11.37
CA ILE A 122 -6.89 8.43 11.32
C ILE A 122 -7.43 9.72 11.94
N ASP A 123 -8.24 10.44 11.18
CA ASP A 123 -8.83 11.72 11.61
C ASP A 123 -7.78 12.71 12.15
N GLY A 124 -6.64 12.80 11.45
CA GLY A 124 -5.54 13.70 11.80
C GLY A 124 -4.69 13.25 13.01
N ARG A 125 -4.89 12.04 13.51
CA ARG A 125 -4.15 11.48 14.64
C ARG A 125 -3.32 10.29 14.21
N LEU A 126 -2.04 10.30 14.54
CA LEU A 126 -1.17 9.14 14.42
C LEU A 126 -1.64 8.03 15.38
N VAL A 127 -1.96 6.84 14.84
CA VAL A 127 -2.56 5.74 15.61
C VAL A 127 -1.63 4.55 15.81
N ASN A 128 -0.41 4.62 15.27
CA ASN A 128 0.65 3.63 15.51
C ASN A 128 1.90 4.31 16.06
N ALA A 129 2.93 3.55 16.39
CA ALA A 129 4.20 4.05 16.91
C ALA A 129 5.33 3.87 15.86
N PRO A 130 5.68 4.92 15.08
CA PRO A 130 6.78 4.86 14.13
C PRO A 130 8.10 4.47 14.80
N SER A 131 8.89 3.67 14.11
CA SER A 131 10.11 3.07 14.69
C SER A 131 11.35 3.96 14.63
N ASP A 132 11.28 5.09 13.94
CA ASP A 132 12.42 6.02 13.89
C ASP A 132 12.48 6.89 15.15
N PRO A 133 13.68 7.19 15.67
CA PRO A 133 13.82 7.99 16.89
C PRO A 133 13.20 9.39 16.83
N THR A 134 13.04 9.93 15.62
CA THR A 134 12.44 11.25 15.36
C THR A 134 10.92 11.20 15.17
N GLY A 135 10.30 10.02 15.29
CA GLY A 135 8.88 9.80 15.01
C GLY A 135 8.59 9.51 13.54
N GLU A 136 7.58 10.13 12.95
CA GLU A 136 7.22 9.92 11.55
C GLU A 136 8.36 10.32 10.60
N ARG A 137 8.64 9.44 9.67
CA ARG A 137 9.61 9.68 8.59
C ARG A 137 8.96 10.48 7.47
N ALA A 138 9.69 11.40 6.88
CA ALA A 138 9.31 12.02 5.61
C ALA A 138 9.27 10.93 4.51
N VAL A 139 8.11 10.77 3.86
CA VAL A 139 7.87 9.80 2.78
C VAL A 139 7.49 10.52 1.50
N GLY A 140 7.80 9.93 0.35
CA GLY A 140 7.55 10.53 -0.96
C GLY A 140 6.09 10.54 -1.37
N ASN A 141 5.27 9.63 -0.84
CA ASN A 141 3.84 9.53 -1.10
C ASN A 141 3.10 8.84 0.05
N VAL A 142 1.78 8.99 0.06
CA VAL A 142 0.88 8.34 1.02
C VAL A 142 -0.37 7.85 0.29
N LEU A 143 -0.98 6.78 0.80
CA LEU A 143 -2.34 6.40 0.42
C LEU A 143 -3.32 7.10 1.37
N MET A 144 -4.22 7.89 0.82
CA MET A 144 -5.22 8.62 1.58
C MET A 144 -6.63 8.20 1.16
N ILE A 145 -7.47 7.89 2.15
CA ILE A 145 -8.89 7.63 1.95
C ILE A 145 -9.66 8.80 2.54
N THR A 146 -10.46 9.46 1.70
CA THR A 146 -11.28 10.59 2.11
C THR A 146 -12.76 10.30 1.85
N HIS A 147 -13.61 10.74 2.75
CA HIS A 147 -15.05 10.77 2.50
C HIS A 147 -15.38 11.94 1.57
N ARG A 148 -16.01 11.65 0.44
CA ARG A 148 -16.57 12.70 -0.41
C ARG A 148 -17.98 13.01 0.08
N PRO A 149 -18.27 14.20 0.63
CA PRO A 149 -19.64 14.57 0.96
C PRO A 149 -20.50 14.45 -0.28
N SER A 150 -21.61 13.71 -0.20
CA SER A 150 -22.59 13.73 -1.27
C SER A 150 -23.08 15.18 -1.40
N SER A 151 -22.96 15.79 -2.58
CA SER A 151 -23.60 17.06 -2.86
C SER A 151 -25.11 16.83 -2.65
N ARG A 152 -25.65 17.32 -1.54
CA ARG A 152 -27.10 17.42 -1.41
C ARG A 152 -27.55 18.34 -2.55
N SER A 153 -28.21 17.75 -3.52
CA SER A 153 -29.02 18.51 -4.48
C SER A 153 -29.96 19.39 -3.65
N SER A 154 -29.69 20.68 -3.62
CA SER A 154 -30.68 21.66 -3.17
C SER A 154 -31.83 21.59 -4.15
N ARG A 155 -32.83 20.74 -3.88
CA ARG A 155 -34.12 20.88 -4.50
C ARG A 155 -34.67 22.21 -3.96
N SER A 156 -34.59 23.25 -4.77
CA SER A 156 -35.42 24.41 -4.62
C SER A 156 -36.89 23.94 -4.72
N VAL A 157 -37.58 24.04 -3.60
CA VAL A 157 -39.04 23.91 -3.56
C VAL A 157 -39.60 25.18 -4.18
N PRO A 158 -40.55 25.08 -5.11
CA PRO A 158 -41.19 26.24 -5.75
C PRO A 158 -42.00 27.08 -4.76
#